data_b640618eb2c9183162389e98b41aa7de
#
_entry.id   b640618eb2c9183162389e98b41aa7de
#
_cell.length_a   1.000
_cell.length_b   1.000
_cell.length_c   1.000
_cell.angle_alpha   90.00
_cell.angle_beta   90.00
_cell.angle_gamma   90.00
#
_symmetry.space_group_name_H-M   'P 1'
#
loop_
_entity.id
_entity.type
_entity.pdbx_description
1 polymer ?
#
loop_
_entity_poly.entity_id
_entity_poly.type
_entity_poly.pdbx_seq_one_letter_code
_entity_poly.pdbx_strand_id
1 'polypeptide(L)'
;MNDTFMKERPVFPLILSMAMPMVISMLVNSLYNIVDSFFVAQISEDAMTALSLVFPVQNFSNAIAIGFGIGISSQIAICLGAGNKETASKAATHGLALSALHGILLTVICISIMPKFLSVFTSDDNVSSLGVRYSTIVFLFAIVTTINLAYEKIFQGVGNMKVTMIGLMVGCVSNILLDPLMIFGLGPFPAMGIEGAALATGLGQVLNLVFYLIVYKMRPIQVQISRRYLHPDKSLASRLYSVGIPGALNLALPSVLVSALNGLLAAYSQSYVVILGIYYKLQTFLYLPASGIVQGMRPVIGYNYGAGEHKRVKKIYFVTLCMSGVIMLIGTIICLTVPGQLIGMFTTNPETIAAGKTALRIICAGFLVSSVSVTSCGALEGLGRGSASLVVSLCRYLIIILPAAFILSHFFGAVGVWNAFWIAEALTAAVSFMISRKVIGIGA
;
A
#
# COMPACT_ATOMS: atom_id res chain seq x y z
N MET A 1 12.22 -2.91 -24.87
CA MET A 1 11.02 -2.05 -24.98
C MET A 1 11.42 -0.78 -25.69
N ASN A 2 10.56 -0.23 -26.57
CA ASN A 2 10.82 1.08 -27.17
C ASN A 2 10.87 2.12 -26.03
N ASP A 3 11.93 2.92 -25.96
CA ASP A 3 12.19 3.87 -24.85
C ASP A 3 11.09 4.94 -24.70
N THR A 4 10.26 5.12 -25.73
CA THR A 4 9.21 6.15 -25.83
C THR A 4 7.78 5.60 -25.69
N PHE A 5 7.60 4.30 -25.40
CA PHE A 5 6.28 3.67 -25.39
C PHE A 5 5.26 4.34 -24.45
N MET A 6 5.73 4.94 -23.34
CA MET A 6 4.86 5.66 -22.40
C MET A 6 4.34 6.98 -22.99
N LYS A 7 5.03 7.54 -23.99
CA LYS A 7 4.65 8.77 -24.69
C LYS A 7 3.81 8.50 -25.93
N GLU A 8 4.06 7.40 -26.64
CA GLU A 8 3.50 7.16 -27.97
C GLU A 8 2.20 6.35 -27.99
N ARG A 9 2.08 5.36 -27.10
CA ARG A 9 0.91 4.46 -27.09
C ARG A 9 -0.38 5.19 -26.73
N PRO A 10 -1.55 4.79 -27.28
CA PRO A 10 -2.86 5.30 -26.85
C PRO A 10 -3.04 5.17 -25.34
N VAL A 11 -3.62 6.19 -24.68
CA VAL A 11 -3.60 6.30 -23.21
C VAL A 11 -4.35 5.14 -22.53
N PHE A 12 -5.55 4.79 -22.99
CA PHE A 12 -6.36 3.75 -22.35
C PHE A 12 -5.66 2.37 -22.38
N PRO A 13 -5.23 1.84 -23.54
CA PRO A 13 -4.49 0.56 -23.58
C PRO A 13 -3.16 0.62 -22.80
N LEU A 14 -2.50 1.78 -22.78
CA LEU A 14 -1.28 1.97 -22.01
C LEU A 14 -1.56 1.81 -20.52
N ILE A 15 -2.51 2.57 -19.96
CA ILE A 15 -2.88 2.47 -18.54
C ILE A 15 -3.34 1.05 -18.19
N LEU A 16 -4.17 0.43 -19.02
CA LEU A 16 -4.62 -0.94 -18.79
C LEU A 16 -3.45 -1.92 -18.75
N SER A 17 -2.50 -1.82 -19.68
CA SER A 17 -1.32 -2.69 -19.72
C SER A 17 -0.36 -2.51 -18.54
N MET A 18 -0.37 -1.33 -17.91
CA MET A 18 0.43 -1.02 -16.74
C MET A 18 -0.31 -1.38 -15.44
N ALA A 19 -1.63 -1.22 -15.43
CA ALA A 19 -2.48 -1.46 -14.28
C ALA A 19 -2.74 -2.95 -14.02
N MET A 20 -3.01 -3.73 -15.07
CA MET A 20 -3.36 -5.16 -14.91
C MET A 20 -2.30 -5.97 -14.15
N PRO A 21 -0.98 -5.84 -14.44
CA PRO A 21 0.03 -6.50 -13.62
C PRO A 21 -0.02 -6.07 -12.16
N MET A 22 -0.30 -4.80 -11.86
CA MET A 22 -0.38 -4.30 -10.49
C MET A 22 -1.62 -4.81 -9.75
N VAL A 23 -2.77 -4.86 -10.41
CA VAL A 23 -4.00 -5.47 -9.85
C VAL A 23 -3.76 -6.94 -9.50
N ILE A 24 -3.17 -7.70 -10.42
CA ILE A 24 -2.83 -9.13 -10.19
C ILE A 24 -1.85 -9.25 -9.01
N SER A 25 -0.81 -8.42 -8.97
CA SER A 25 0.16 -8.40 -7.87
C SER A 25 -0.50 -8.19 -6.52
N MET A 26 -1.43 -7.21 -6.44
CA MET A 26 -2.12 -6.89 -5.19
C MET A 26 -3.08 -8.01 -4.78
N LEU A 27 -3.75 -8.66 -5.72
CA LEU A 27 -4.58 -9.85 -5.44
C LEU A 27 -3.74 -11.00 -4.88
N VAL A 28 -2.63 -11.32 -5.53
CA VAL A 28 -1.72 -12.38 -5.07
C VAL A 28 -1.16 -12.06 -3.69
N ASN A 29 -0.78 -10.82 -3.44
CA ASN A 29 -0.29 -10.38 -2.13
C ASN A 29 -1.39 -10.48 -1.03
N SER A 30 -2.64 -10.18 -1.37
CA SER A 30 -3.75 -10.34 -0.42
C SER A 30 -4.04 -11.81 -0.10
N LEU A 31 -3.99 -12.68 -1.11
CA LEU A 31 -4.14 -14.13 -0.93
C LEU A 31 -2.99 -14.71 -0.10
N TYR A 32 -1.76 -14.30 -0.40
CA TYR A 32 -0.59 -14.69 0.37
C TYR A 32 -0.76 -14.37 1.87
N ASN A 33 -1.16 -13.14 2.22
CA ASN A 33 -1.36 -12.77 3.63
C ASN A 33 -2.43 -13.61 4.34
N ILE A 34 -3.46 -14.07 3.62
CA ILE A 34 -4.49 -14.97 4.17
C ILE A 34 -3.91 -16.35 4.41
N VAL A 35 -3.13 -16.88 3.46
CA VAL A 35 -2.54 -18.22 3.55
C VAL A 35 -1.48 -18.28 4.66
N ASP A 36 -0.62 -17.29 4.76
CA ASP A 36 0.38 -17.17 5.83
C ASP A 36 -0.30 -17.17 7.21
N SER A 37 -1.33 -16.32 7.39
CA SER A 37 -2.11 -16.29 8.64
C SER A 37 -2.81 -17.61 8.94
N PHE A 38 -3.27 -18.32 7.91
CA PHE A 38 -3.90 -19.64 8.08
C PHE A 38 -2.90 -20.69 8.60
N PHE A 39 -1.67 -20.72 8.10
CA PHE A 39 -0.65 -21.64 8.60
C PHE A 39 -0.21 -21.28 10.02
N VAL A 40 -0.03 -20.01 10.34
CA VAL A 40 0.31 -19.57 11.70
C VAL A 40 -0.81 -19.91 12.70
N ALA A 41 -2.09 -19.77 12.32
CA ALA A 41 -3.22 -20.14 13.17
C ALA A 41 -3.25 -21.64 13.51
N GLN A 42 -2.64 -22.50 12.69
CA GLN A 42 -2.53 -23.94 12.97
C GLN A 42 -1.42 -24.29 13.99
N ILE A 43 -0.53 -23.36 14.31
CA ILE A 43 0.51 -23.58 15.33
C ILE A 43 -0.12 -23.53 16.73
N SER A 44 -0.71 -22.39 17.08
CA SER A 44 -1.43 -22.16 18.33
C SER A 44 -2.19 -20.83 18.29
N GLU A 45 -3.15 -20.65 19.20
CA GLU A 45 -3.82 -19.35 19.41
C GLU A 45 -2.83 -18.26 19.87
N ASP A 46 -1.85 -18.63 20.70
CA ASP A 46 -0.82 -17.73 21.18
C ASP A 46 0.09 -17.24 20.02
N ALA A 47 0.43 -18.13 19.09
CA ALA A 47 1.20 -17.77 17.90
C ALA A 47 0.45 -16.76 17.00
N MET A 48 -0.87 -17.00 16.81
CA MET A 48 -1.71 -16.08 16.05
C MET A 48 -1.88 -14.72 16.75
N THR A 49 -1.99 -14.74 18.08
CA THR A 49 -2.04 -13.52 18.90
C THR A 49 -0.73 -12.75 18.79
N ALA A 50 0.42 -13.43 18.93
CA ALA A 50 1.75 -12.84 18.76
C ALA A 50 1.93 -12.19 17.39
N LEU A 51 1.56 -12.90 16.31
CA LEU A 51 1.59 -12.36 14.95
C LEU A 51 0.75 -11.08 14.83
N SER A 52 -0.45 -11.09 15.39
CA SER A 52 -1.38 -9.95 15.35
C SER A 52 -0.82 -8.73 16.09
N LEU A 53 -0.10 -8.93 17.19
CA LEU A 53 0.56 -7.85 17.94
C LEU A 53 1.80 -7.30 17.22
N VAL A 54 2.54 -8.12 16.48
CA VAL A 54 3.71 -7.69 15.70
C VAL A 54 3.30 -6.96 14.41
N PHE A 55 2.16 -7.33 13.83
CA PHE A 55 1.69 -6.84 12.52
C PHE A 55 1.69 -5.31 12.37
N PRO A 56 1.25 -4.48 13.34
CA PRO A 56 1.28 -3.02 13.20
C PRO A 56 2.69 -2.45 12.99
N VAL A 57 3.69 -2.98 13.68
CA VAL A 57 5.08 -2.52 13.54
C VAL A 57 5.66 -2.96 12.19
N GLN A 58 5.34 -4.18 11.77
CA GLN A 58 5.74 -4.70 10.46
C GLN A 58 5.09 -3.88 9.32
N ASN A 59 3.82 -3.54 9.45
CA ASN A 59 3.10 -2.70 8.48
C ASN A 59 3.68 -1.29 8.41
N PHE A 60 4.06 -0.70 9.55
CA PHE A 60 4.73 0.60 9.60
C PHE A 60 6.11 0.56 8.91
N SER A 61 6.90 -0.48 9.15
CA SER A 61 8.17 -0.71 8.44
C SER A 61 7.98 -0.80 6.93
N ASN A 62 6.98 -1.56 6.48
CA ASN A 62 6.62 -1.67 5.06
C ASN A 62 6.14 -0.33 4.49
N ALA A 63 5.37 0.45 5.24
CA ALA A 63 4.90 1.77 4.81
C ALA A 63 6.06 2.73 4.53
N ILE A 64 7.11 2.72 5.36
CA ILE A 64 8.34 3.50 5.14
C ILE A 64 9.02 3.06 3.84
N ALA A 65 9.22 1.77 3.64
CA ALA A 65 9.91 1.23 2.48
C ALA A 65 9.12 1.48 1.17
N ILE A 66 7.81 1.23 1.16
CA ILE A 66 6.94 1.46 0.00
C ILE A 66 6.83 2.96 -0.30
N GLY A 67 6.62 3.79 0.73
CA GLY A 67 6.51 5.24 0.57
C GLY A 67 7.78 5.85 -0.03
N PHE A 68 8.94 5.51 0.51
CA PHE A 68 10.22 5.96 -0.04
C PHE A 68 10.41 5.46 -1.49
N GLY A 69 10.02 4.23 -1.76
CA GLY A 69 10.03 3.64 -3.09
C GLY A 69 9.16 4.39 -4.11
N ILE A 70 8.02 4.96 -3.69
CA ILE A 70 7.18 5.82 -4.56
C ILE A 70 8.00 7.04 -5.02
N GLY A 71 8.79 7.64 -4.12
CA GLY A 71 9.71 8.72 -4.46
C GLY A 71 10.74 8.31 -5.52
N ILE A 72 11.33 7.11 -5.38
CA ILE A 72 12.28 6.56 -6.36
C ILE A 72 11.61 6.42 -7.73
N SER A 73 10.46 5.73 -7.78
CA SER A 73 9.73 5.47 -9.02
C SER A 73 9.32 6.76 -9.75
N SER A 74 8.79 7.73 -8.98
CA SER A 74 8.38 9.04 -9.52
C SER A 74 9.55 9.81 -10.12
N GLN A 75 10.68 9.93 -9.40
CA GLN A 75 11.85 10.65 -9.89
C GLN A 75 12.47 9.99 -11.13
N ILE A 76 12.56 8.65 -11.14
CA ILE A 76 13.03 7.93 -12.32
C ILE A 76 12.13 8.23 -13.53
N ALA A 77 10.81 8.10 -13.37
CA ALA A 77 9.87 8.31 -14.47
C ALA A 77 9.94 9.73 -15.02
N ILE A 78 9.96 10.75 -14.15
CA ILE A 78 10.07 12.16 -14.55
C ILE A 78 11.39 12.43 -15.29
N CYS A 79 12.52 11.94 -14.77
CA CYS A 79 13.83 12.14 -15.39
C CYS A 79 13.94 11.43 -16.75
N LEU A 80 13.39 10.22 -16.88
CA LEU A 80 13.36 9.51 -18.18
C LEU A 80 12.48 10.23 -19.18
N GLY A 81 11.33 10.74 -18.75
CA GLY A 81 10.47 11.58 -19.61
C GLY A 81 11.16 12.82 -20.11
N ALA A 82 11.95 13.47 -19.25
CA ALA A 82 12.79 14.63 -19.62
C ALA A 82 14.03 14.29 -20.48
N GLY A 83 14.23 13.01 -20.83
CA GLY A 83 15.39 12.55 -21.59
C GLY A 83 16.69 12.46 -20.77
N ASN A 84 16.65 12.71 -19.47
CA ASN A 84 17.82 12.73 -18.60
C ASN A 84 18.08 11.37 -17.94
N LYS A 85 18.62 10.42 -18.71
CA LYS A 85 18.95 9.06 -18.24
C LYS A 85 20.01 9.04 -17.13
N GLU A 86 20.91 10.03 -17.12
CA GLU A 86 21.93 10.13 -16.07
C GLU A 86 21.31 10.45 -14.72
N THR A 87 20.46 11.46 -14.64
CA THR A 87 19.77 11.81 -13.39
C THR A 87 18.82 10.70 -12.95
N ALA A 88 18.16 9.99 -13.88
CA ALA A 88 17.37 8.81 -13.56
C ALA A 88 18.22 7.69 -12.92
N SER A 89 19.44 7.46 -13.46
CA SER A 89 20.40 6.48 -12.92
C SER A 89 20.94 6.90 -11.54
N LYS A 90 21.19 8.20 -11.34
CA LYS A 90 21.51 8.75 -10.01
C LYS A 90 20.36 8.52 -9.03
N ALA A 91 19.10 8.79 -9.42
CA ALA A 91 17.93 8.57 -8.57
C ALA A 91 17.76 7.10 -8.17
N ALA A 92 17.98 6.16 -9.09
CA ALA A 92 17.95 4.74 -8.79
C ALA A 92 19.06 4.31 -7.84
N THR A 93 20.30 4.77 -8.07
CA THR A 93 21.46 4.39 -7.25
C THR A 93 21.36 4.97 -5.84
N HIS A 94 21.03 6.26 -5.70
CA HIS A 94 20.79 6.91 -4.40
C HIS A 94 19.58 6.30 -3.70
N GLY A 95 18.49 6.06 -4.44
CA GLY A 95 17.30 5.42 -3.90
C GLY A 95 17.61 4.05 -3.31
N LEU A 96 18.38 3.22 -4.00
CA LEU A 96 18.79 1.91 -3.51
C LEU A 96 19.70 2.01 -2.28
N ALA A 97 20.69 2.92 -2.27
CA ALA A 97 21.59 3.11 -1.15
C ALA A 97 20.85 3.60 0.12
N LEU A 98 19.94 4.57 -0.05
CA LEU A 98 19.11 5.07 1.05
C LEU A 98 18.11 4.02 1.54
N SER A 99 17.55 3.18 0.64
CA SER A 99 16.69 2.05 1.04
C SER A 99 17.46 1.02 1.86
N ALA A 100 18.71 0.73 1.51
CA ALA A 100 19.56 -0.15 2.32
C ALA A 100 19.84 0.46 3.71
N LEU A 101 20.09 1.78 3.78
CA LEU A 101 20.25 2.49 5.05
C LEU A 101 18.96 2.43 5.89
N HIS A 102 17.81 2.67 5.30
CA HIS A 102 16.52 2.51 5.99
C HIS A 102 16.33 1.09 6.51
N GLY A 103 16.69 0.07 5.72
CA GLY A 103 16.64 -1.33 6.14
C GLY A 103 17.49 -1.60 7.37
N ILE A 104 18.74 -1.08 7.42
CA ILE A 104 19.61 -1.18 8.60
C ILE A 104 18.98 -0.51 9.82
N LEU A 105 18.49 0.73 9.64
CA LEU A 105 17.86 1.48 10.73
C LEU A 105 16.59 0.76 11.23
N LEU A 106 15.73 0.28 10.34
CA LEU A 106 14.53 -0.47 10.71
C LEU A 106 14.87 -1.77 11.44
N THR A 107 15.88 -2.51 10.99
CA THR A 107 16.37 -3.71 11.68
C THR A 107 16.73 -3.38 13.13
N VAL A 108 17.61 -2.40 13.34
CA VAL A 108 18.09 -2.05 14.68
C VAL A 108 16.96 -1.52 15.56
N ILE A 109 16.17 -0.58 15.04
CA ILE A 109 15.10 0.08 15.79
C ILE A 109 13.98 -0.91 16.15
N CYS A 110 13.48 -1.66 15.17
CA CYS A 110 12.36 -2.55 15.40
C CYS A 110 12.73 -3.71 16.34
N ILE A 111 13.89 -4.34 16.16
CA ILE A 111 14.34 -5.42 17.08
C ILE A 111 14.51 -4.87 18.50
N SER A 112 15.07 -3.67 18.67
CA SER A 112 15.31 -3.07 19.99
C SER A 112 14.01 -2.69 20.72
N ILE A 113 12.99 -2.24 19.97
CA ILE A 113 11.75 -1.73 20.55
C ILE A 113 10.74 -2.87 20.82
N MET A 114 10.75 -3.95 20.03
CA MET A 114 9.74 -5.00 20.09
C MET A 114 9.51 -5.60 21.48
N PRO A 115 10.51 -5.96 22.28
CA PRO A 115 10.26 -6.54 23.60
C PRO A 115 9.45 -5.60 24.50
N LYS A 116 9.80 -4.30 24.52
CA LYS A 116 9.06 -3.29 25.29
C LYS A 116 7.69 -2.99 24.70
N PHE A 117 7.57 -2.99 23.38
CA PHE A 117 6.29 -2.80 22.72
C PHE A 117 5.29 -3.92 23.09
N LEU A 118 5.72 -5.18 22.99
CA LEU A 118 4.86 -6.33 23.33
C LEU A 118 4.46 -6.33 24.81
N SER A 119 5.38 -5.99 25.72
CA SER A 119 5.06 -5.94 27.17
C SER A 119 4.00 -4.89 27.54
N VAL A 120 3.72 -3.91 26.67
CA VAL A 120 2.63 -2.93 26.87
C VAL A 120 1.27 -3.52 26.47
N PHE A 121 1.24 -4.45 25.50
CA PHE A 121 0.01 -4.97 24.93
C PHE A 121 -0.41 -6.35 25.46
N THR A 122 0.51 -7.10 26.06
CA THR A 122 0.23 -8.40 26.64
C THR A 122 1.02 -8.61 27.93
N SER A 123 0.37 -9.23 28.93
CA SER A 123 0.99 -9.74 30.14
C SER A 123 1.30 -11.24 30.08
N ASP A 124 0.97 -11.89 28.96
CA ASP A 124 1.27 -13.29 28.71
C ASP A 124 2.71 -13.44 28.21
N ASP A 125 3.55 -14.08 29.02
CA ASP A 125 4.96 -14.29 28.74
C ASP A 125 5.19 -15.18 27.51
N ASN A 126 4.30 -16.15 27.25
CA ASN A 126 4.41 -17.03 26.10
C ASN A 126 4.14 -16.26 24.80
N VAL A 127 3.04 -15.50 24.74
CA VAL A 127 2.70 -14.62 23.61
C VAL A 127 3.81 -13.60 23.34
N SER A 128 4.32 -12.96 24.40
CA SER A 128 5.41 -12.01 24.31
C SER A 128 6.70 -12.66 23.76
N SER A 129 7.06 -13.84 24.26
CA SER A 129 8.25 -14.59 23.80
C SER A 129 8.12 -14.98 22.33
N LEU A 130 6.96 -15.53 21.90
CA LEU A 130 6.69 -15.87 20.50
C LEU A 130 6.76 -14.66 19.60
N GLY A 131 6.20 -13.52 20.03
CA GLY A 131 6.24 -12.26 19.30
C GLY A 131 7.64 -11.71 19.14
N VAL A 132 8.48 -11.77 20.16
CA VAL A 132 9.89 -11.33 20.07
C VAL A 132 10.69 -12.24 19.15
N ARG A 133 10.52 -13.57 19.24
CA ARG A 133 11.21 -14.53 18.35
C ARG A 133 10.82 -14.32 16.90
N TYR A 134 9.53 -14.22 16.59
CA TYR A 134 9.02 -13.95 15.26
C TYR A 134 9.54 -12.61 14.70
N SER A 135 9.34 -11.54 15.44
CA SER A 135 9.70 -10.18 14.99
C SER A 135 11.21 -10.00 14.81
N THR A 136 12.05 -10.61 15.66
CA THR A 136 13.51 -10.56 15.51
C THR A 136 13.93 -11.12 14.17
N ILE A 137 13.40 -12.28 13.77
CA ILE A 137 13.72 -12.90 12.49
C ILE A 137 13.20 -12.03 11.33
N VAL A 138 11.94 -11.62 11.36
CA VAL A 138 11.35 -10.79 10.29
C VAL A 138 12.13 -9.49 10.09
N PHE A 139 12.49 -8.79 11.18
CA PHE A 139 13.21 -7.52 11.07
C PHE A 139 14.70 -7.69 10.72
N LEU A 140 15.31 -8.85 10.92
CA LEU A 140 16.63 -9.14 10.35
C LEU A 140 16.59 -9.11 8.81
N PHE A 141 15.47 -9.49 8.20
CA PHE A 141 15.27 -9.40 6.76
C PHE A 141 14.81 -8.01 6.29
N ALA A 142 14.63 -7.01 7.17
CA ALA A 142 14.19 -5.68 6.76
C ALA A 142 15.13 -5.02 5.74
N ILE A 143 16.44 -5.27 5.82
CA ILE A 143 17.40 -4.81 4.81
C ILE A 143 17.08 -5.41 3.43
N VAL A 144 16.82 -6.71 3.37
CA VAL A 144 16.49 -7.42 2.14
C VAL A 144 15.16 -6.88 1.59
N THR A 145 14.17 -6.70 2.45
CA THR A 145 12.83 -6.19 2.08
C THR A 145 12.91 -4.77 1.50
N THR A 146 13.67 -3.86 2.12
CA THR A 146 13.78 -2.49 1.64
C THR A 146 14.54 -2.40 0.31
N ILE A 147 15.60 -3.20 0.12
CA ILE A 147 16.33 -3.31 -1.15
C ILE A 147 15.43 -3.92 -2.23
N ASN A 148 14.69 -4.97 -1.90
CA ASN A 148 13.74 -5.61 -2.79
C ASN A 148 12.67 -4.63 -3.29
N LEU A 149 12.05 -3.88 -2.35
CA LEU A 149 11.08 -2.83 -2.69
C LEU A 149 11.70 -1.71 -3.54
N ALA A 150 12.96 -1.34 -3.29
CA ALA A 150 13.66 -0.36 -4.12
C ALA A 150 13.81 -0.86 -5.56
N TYR A 151 14.23 -2.10 -5.78
CA TYR A 151 14.28 -2.68 -7.13
C TYR A 151 12.89 -2.74 -7.77
N GLU A 152 11.86 -3.16 -7.04
CA GLU A 152 10.47 -3.13 -7.50
C GLU A 152 10.11 -1.74 -8.04
N LYS A 153 10.40 -0.69 -7.26
CA LYS A 153 10.06 0.69 -7.63
C LYS A 153 10.93 1.24 -8.77
N ILE A 154 12.16 0.79 -8.90
CA ILE A 154 13.01 1.09 -10.06
C ILE A 154 12.38 0.49 -11.33
N PHE A 155 11.97 -0.79 -11.30
CA PHE A 155 11.29 -1.42 -12.43
C PHE A 155 9.93 -0.75 -12.75
N GLN A 156 9.18 -0.33 -11.74
CA GLN A 156 7.96 0.45 -11.93
C GLN A 156 8.27 1.81 -12.59
N GLY A 157 9.30 2.51 -12.14
CA GLY A 157 9.71 3.82 -12.66
C GLY A 157 10.10 3.79 -14.13
N VAL A 158 10.70 2.69 -14.61
CA VAL A 158 10.99 2.49 -16.06
C VAL A 158 9.80 1.88 -16.83
N GLY A 159 8.64 1.69 -16.19
CA GLY A 159 7.43 1.17 -16.82
C GLY A 159 7.41 -0.36 -17.01
N ASN A 160 8.27 -1.11 -16.32
CA ASN A 160 8.31 -2.57 -16.45
C ASN A 160 7.45 -3.28 -15.40
N MET A 161 6.13 -3.05 -15.44
CA MET A 161 5.18 -3.60 -14.47
C MET A 161 5.09 -5.13 -14.51
N LYS A 162 5.38 -5.77 -15.65
CA LYS A 162 5.39 -7.23 -15.76
C LYS A 162 6.49 -7.85 -14.90
N VAL A 163 7.68 -7.27 -14.90
CA VAL A 163 8.79 -7.75 -14.03
C VAL A 163 8.43 -7.57 -12.57
N THR A 164 7.83 -6.43 -12.21
CA THR A 164 7.34 -6.18 -10.86
C THR A 164 6.32 -7.23 -10.40
N MET A 165 5.34 -7.54 -11.25
CA MET A 165 4.34 -8.56 -10.97
C MET A 165 4.99 -9.95 -10.76
N ILE A 166 5.86 -10.36 -11.68
CA ILE A 166 6.50 -11.68 -11.60
C ILE A 166 7.38 -11.77 -10.34
N GLY A 167 8.15 -10.72 -10.03
CA GLY A 167 8.97 -10.68 -8.81
C GLY A 167 8.14 -10.88 -7.55
N LEU A 168 7.04 -10.11 -7.42
CA LEU A 168 6.15 -10.25 -6.28
C LEU A 168 5.52 -11.65 -6.22
N MET A 169 5.12 -12.22 -7.37
CA MET A 169 4.62 -13.61 -7.43
C MET A 169 5.68 -14.62 -6.98
N VAL A 170 6.95 -14.46 -7.39
CA VAL A 170 8.05 -15.31 -6.93
C VAL A 170 8.15 -15.25 -5.40
N GLY A 171 8.14 -14.06 -4.80
CA GLY A 171 8.18 -13.91 -3.35
C GLY A 171 7.01 -14.58 -2.64
N CYS A 172 5.78 -14.28 -3.07
CA CYS A 172 4.55 -14.81 -2.47
C CYS A 172 4.43 -16.34 -2.61
N VAL A 173 4.66 -16.88 -3.82
CA VAL A 173 4.57 -18.32 -4.07
C VAL A 173 5.66 -19.07 -3.30
N SER A 174 6.89 -18.56 -3.27
CA SER A 174 7.97 -19.15 -2.49
C SER A 174 7.63 -19.19 -1.00
N ASN A 175 7.06 -18.14 -0.45
CA ASN A 175 6.64 -18.13 0.94
C ASN A 175 5.52 -19.15 1.21
N ILE A 176 4.46 -19.18 0.41
CA ILE A 176 3.35 -20.16 0.53
C ILE A 176 3.87 -21.62 0.52
N LEU A 177 4.91 -21.89 -0.26
CA LEU A 177 5.52 -23.22 -0.32
C LEU A 177 6.43 -23.48 0.88
N LEU A 178 7.16 -22.48 1.35
CA LEU A 178 8.12 -22.61 2.46
C LEU A 178 7.40 -22.64 3.83
N ASP A 179 6.26 -21.97 3.98
CA ASP A 179 5.51 -21.94 5.24
C ASP A 179 5.24 -23.34 5.80
N PRO A 180 4.53 -24.25 5.13
CA PRO A 180 4.27 -25.55 5.68
C PRO A 180 5.53 -26.41 5.87
N LEU A 181 6.56 -26.22 5.03
CA LEU A 181 7.82 -26.94 5.15
C LEU A 181 8.58 -26.56 6.41
N MET A 182 8.62 -25.27 6.76
CA MET A 182 9.41 -24.74 7.88
C MET A 182 8.60 -24.67 9.18
N ILE A 183 7.31 -24.41 9.09
CA ILE A 183 6.42 -24.38 10.28
C ILE A 183 6.27 -25.78 10.86
N PHE A 184 5.91 -26.75 10.04
CA PHE A 184 5.56 -28.12 10.49
C PHE A 184 6.71 -29.13 10.33
N GLY A 185 7.84 -28.72 9.74
CA GLY A 185 8.98 -29.63 9.59
C GLY A 185 8.79 -30.71 8.54
N LEU A 186 8.28 -30.32 7.35
CA LEU A 186 8.08 -31.25 6.27
C LEU A 186 9.36 -31.41 5.42
N GLY A 187 9.69 -32.64 5.06
CA GLY A 187 10.88 -32.96 4.26
C GLY A 187 12.20 -32.82 5.07
N PRO A 188 13.18 -32.05 4.56
CA PRO A 188 14.50 -31.93 5.22
C PRO A 188 14.55 -30.88 6.32
N PHE A 189 13.46 -30.15 6.55
CA PHE A 189 13.40 -29.03 7.51
C PHE A 189 12.92 -29.50 8.89
N PRO A 190 13.52 -28.99 9.99
CA PRO A 190 12.97 -29.20 11.31
C PRO A 190 11.67 -28.38 11.50
N ALA A 191 10.78 -28.84 12.38
CA ALA A 191 9.60 -28.09 12.79
C ALA A 191 10.01 -26.85 13.61
N MET A 192 9.80 -25.66 13.06
CA MET A 192 10.26 -24.37 13.65
C MET A 192 9.09 -23.54 14.20
N GLY A 193 7.84 -23.96 13.98
CA GLY A 193 6.68 -23.19 14.42
C GLY A 193 6.67 -21.75 13.88
N ILE A 194 6.46 -20.77 14.77
CA ILE A 194 6.35 -19.35 14.39
C ILE A 194 7.67 -18.77 13.81
N GLU A 195 8.82 -19.30 14.23
CA GLU A 195 10.11 -18.92 13.65
C GLU A 195 10.23 -19.39 12.20
N GLY A 196 9.66 -20.57 11.90
CA GLY A 196 9.54 -21.08 10.54
C GLY A 196 8.76 -20.18 9.62
N ALA A 197 7.61 -19.64 10.08
CA ALA A 197 6.84 -18.64 9.35
C ALA A 197 7.65 -17.36 9.08
N ALA A 198 8.37 -16.85 10.11
CA ALA A 198 9.23 -15.67 9.95
C ALA A 198 10.36 -15.89 8.94
N LEU A 199 11.01 -17.05 8.98
CA LEU A 199 12.07 -17.43 8.04
C LEU A 199 11.53 -17.61 6.61
N ALA A 200 10.39 -18.28 6.44
CA ALA A 200 9.75 -18.46 5.14
C ALA A 200 9.42 -17.13 4.49
N THR A 201 8.89 -16.17 5.28
CA THR A 201 8.65 -14.79 4.85
C THR A 201 9.96 -14.12 4.40
N GLY A 202 11.02 -14.20 5.22
CA GLY A 202 12.32 -13.62 4.89
C GLY A 202 12.95 -14.23 3.64
N LEU A 203 12.92 -15.56 3.52
CA LEU A 203 13.45 -16.27 2.33
C LEU A 203 12.66 -15.95 1.08
N GLY A 204 11.33 -15.80 1.17
CA GLY A 204 10.50 -15.32 0.07
C GLY A 204 10.98 -13.96 -0.45
N GLN A 205 11.33 -13.02 0.45
CA GLN A 205 11.90 -11.72 0.07
C GLN A 205 13.30 -11.87 -0.57
N VAL A 206 14.14 -12.79 -0.08
CA VAL A 206 15.45 -13.08 -0.70
C VAL A 206 15.27 -13.60 -2.12
N LEU A 207 14.38 -14.56 -2.33
CA LEU A 207 14.14 -15.14 -3.67
C LEU A 207 13.58 -14.09 -4.64
N ASN A 208 12.71 -13.22 -4.17
CA ASN A 208 12.22 -12.09 -4.95
C ASN A 208 13.36 -11.12 -5.31
N LEU A 209 14.24 -10.78 -4.35
CA LEU A 209 15.41 -9.94 -4.62
C LEU A 209 16.36 -10.59 -5.64
N VAL A 210 16.65 -11.87 -5.48
CA VAL A 210 17.48 -12.63 -6.43
C VAL A 210 16.87 -12.58 -7.83
N PHE A 211 15.56 -12.76 -7.94
CA PHE A 211 14.85 -12.60 -9.22
C PHE A 211 15.08 -11.21 -9.84
N TYR A 212 14.91 -10.12 -9.07
CA TYR A 212 15.17 -8.77 -9.60
C TYR A 212 16.61 -8.57 -10.04
N LEU A 213 17.58 -9.08 -9.28
CA LEU A 213 19.01 -8.98 -9.63
C LEU A 213 19.33 -9.74 -10.94
N ILE A 214 18.78 -10.96 -11.09
CA ILE A 214 18.93 -11.75 -12.31
C ILE A 214 18.33 -11.00 -13.51
N VAL A 215 17.08 -10.51 -13.38
CA VAL A 215 16.41 -9.79 -14.46
C VAL A 215 17.17 -8.50 -14.81
N TYR A 216 17.63 -7.76 -13.80
CA TYR A 216 18.40 -6.53 -14.01
C TYR A 216 19.70 -6.81 -14.79
N LYS A 217 20.39 -7.92 -14.49
CA LYS A 217 21.62 -8.32 -15.19
C LYS A 217 21.37 -8.83 -16.61
N MET A 218 20.30 -9.62 -16.80
CA MET A 218 20.00 -10.26 -18.09
C MET A 218 19.26 -9.35 -19.07
N ARG A 219 18.48 -8.39 -18.57
CA ARG A 219 17.67 -7.48 -19.38
C ARG A 219 17.96 -6.04 -18.96
N PRO A 220 18.99 -5.41 -19.55
CA PRO A 220 19.34 -4.03 -19.19
C PRO A 220 18.13 -3.11 -19.38
N ILE A 221 17.90 -2.29 -18.37
CA ILE A 221 16.87 -1.24 -18.36
C ILE A 221 17.52 0.13 -18.68
N GLN A 222 16.70 1.16 -18.90
CA GLN A 222 17.18 2.51 -19.23
C GLN A 222 17.99 3.19 -18.12
N VAL A 223 18.00 2.61 -16.93
CA VAL A 223 18.61 3.16 -15.72
C VAL A 223 19.75 2.24 -15.27
N GLN A 224 20.90 2.81 -15.01
CA GLN A 224 22.10 2.09 -14.56
C GLN A 224 22.35 2.34 -13.08
N ILE A 225 22.40 1.27 -12.28
CA ILE A 225 22.84 1.32 -10.89
C ILE A 225 24.36 1.15 -10.88
N SER A 226 25.09 2.17 -10.46
CA SER A 226 26.56 2.17 -10.50
C SER A 226 27.14 2.97 -9.36
N ARG A 227 28.28 2.51 -8.82
CA ARG A 227 29.07 3.23 -7.81
C ARG A 227 29.48 4.64 -8.27
N ARG A 228 29.62 4.87 -9.57
CA ARG A 228 29.88 6.19 -10.17
C ARG A 228 28.86 7.25 -9.73
N TYR A 229 27.62 6.85 -9.45
CA TYR A 229 26.51 7.74 -9.11
C TYR A 229 26.26 7.87 -7.61
N LEU A 230 27.11 7.30 -6.74
CA LEU A 230 26.96 7.35 -5.26
C LEU A 230 27.43 8.66 -4.62
N HIS A 231 27.89 9.65 -5.40
CA HIS A 231 28.27 10.94 -4.83
C HIS A 231 27.07 11.62 -4.17
N PRO A 232 27.22 12.07 -2.89
CA PRO A 232 26.12 12.68 -2.15
C PRO A 232 25.50 13.87 -2.91
N ASP A 233 24.24 13.78 -3.24
CA ASP A 233 23.43 14.83 -3.86
C ASP A 233 22.24 15.17 -2.97
N LYS A 234 22.39 16.24 -2.16
CA LYS A 234 21.34 16.70 -1.24
C LYS A 234 20.06 17.11 -1.97
N SER A 235 20.16 17.67 -3.16
CA SER A 235 19.01 18.09 -3.96
C SER A 235 18.20 16.87 -4.40
N LEU A 236 18.88 15.83 -4.89
CA LEU A 236 18.25 14.58 -5.31
C LEU A 236 17.64 13.85 -4.12
N ALA A 237 18.37 13.73 -3.00
CA ALA A 237 17.84 13.13 -1.78
C ALA A 237 16.58 13.88 -1.31
N SER A 238 16.59 15.21 -1.28
CA SER A 238 15.43 16.02 -0.93
C SER A 238 14.23 15.73 -1.84
N ARG A 239 14.43 15.55 -3.15
CA ARG A 239 13.35 15.18 -4.08
C ARG A 239 12.79 13.78 -3.81
N LEU A 240 13.63 12.81 -3.48
CA LEU A 240 13.19 11.47 -3.11
C LEU A 240 12.33 11.50 -1.84
N TYR A 241 12.81 12.20 -0.80
CA TYR A 241 12.09 12.32 0.48
C TYR A 241 10.83 13.19 0.39
N SER A 242 10.79 14.21 -0.49
CA SER A 242 9.61 15.07 -0.68
C SER A 242 8.37 14.30 -1.19
N VAL A 243 8.57 13.15 -1.77
CA VAL A 243 7.50 12.22 -2.16
C VAL A 243 7.47 11.02 -1.22
N GLY A 244 8.63 10.53 -0.80
CA GLY A 244 8.76 9.32 0.01
C GLY A 244 8.14 9.45 1.39
N ILE A 245 8.40 10.53 2.12
CA ILE A 245 7.81 10.77 3.45
C ILE A 245 6.29 10.91 3.37
N PRO A 246 5.73 11.80 2.50
CA PRO A 246 4.30 11.83 2.27
C PRO A 246 3.70 10.47 1.88
N GLY A 247 4.37 9.72 1.01
CA GLY A 247 3.93 8.38 0.61
C GLY A 247 3.85 7.39 1.77
N ALA A 248 4.84 7.39 2.67
CA ALA A 248 4.82 6.57 3.87
C ALA A 248 3.69 6.97 4.83
N LEU A 249 3.51 8.27 5.04
CA LEU A 249 2.41 8.78 5.88
C LEU A 249 1.05 8.44 5.29
N ASN A 250 0.87 8.56 3.98
CA ASN A 250 -0.38 8.20 3.30
C ASN A 250 -0.77 6.73 3.56
N LEU A 251 0.22 5.83 3.64
CA LEU A 251 0.00 4.41 3.95
C LEU A 251 -0.28 4.15 5.44
N ALA A 252 0.20 5.01 6.34
CA ALA A 252 -0.01 4.87 7.78
C ALA A 252 -1.33 5.51 8.27
N LEU A 253 -1.79 6.59 7.62
CA LEU A 253 -2.98 7.36 8.04
C LEU A 253 -4.27 6.52 8.20
N PRO A 254 -4.59 5.54 7.33
CA PRO A 254 -5.77 4.69 7.54
C PRO A 254 -5.77 3.97 8.88
N SER A 255 -4.62 3.53 9.38
CA SER A 255 -4.52 2.84 10.68
C SER A 255 -4.86 3.78 11.85
N VAL A 256 -4.44 5.05 11.76
CA VAL A 256 -4.79 6.07 12.75
C VAL A 256 -6.30 6.31 12.76
N LEU A 257 -6.90 6.43 11.57
CA LEU A 257 -8.36 6.58 11.44
C LEU A 257 -9.12 5.41 12.07
N VAL A 258 -8.72 4.17 11.74
CA VAL A 258 -9.38 2.96 12.27
C VAL A 258 -9.30 2.94 13.79
N SER A 259 -8.14 3.24 14.37
CA SER A 259 -7.96 3.28 15.82
C SER A 259 -8.84 4.32 16.49
N ALA A 260 -8.93 5.53 15.92
CA ALA A 260 -9.77 6.60 16.46
C ALA A 260 -11.27 6.26 16.36
N LEU A 261 -11.72 5.72 15.23
CA LEU A 261 -13.13 5.32 15.05
C LEU A 261 -13.50 4.12 15.91
N ASN A 262 -12.59 3.17 16.13
CA ASN A 262 -12.82 2.06 17.07
C ASN A 262 -13.08 2.60 18.49
N GLY A 263 -12.26 3.55 18.95
CA GLY A 263 -12.47 4.20 20.24
C GLY A 263 -13.83 4.91 20.34
N LEU A 264 -14.24 5.61 19.29
CA LEU A 264 -15.52 6.30 19.25
C LEU A 264 -16.69 5.32 19.23
N LEU A 265 -16.63 4.26 18.43
CA LEU A 265 -17.71 3.28 18.29
C LEU A 265 -17.84 2.35 19.49
N ALA A 266 -16.73 2.04 20.17
CA ALA A 266 -16.72 1.23 21.39
C ALA A 266 -17.57 1.86 22.50
N ALA A 267 -17.69 3.19 22.53
CA ALA A 267 -18.54 3.91 23.48
C ALA A 267 -20.05 3.66 23.27
N TYR A 268 -20.45 3.19 22.08
CA TYR A 268 -21.84 2.84 21.78
C TYR A 268 -22.11 1.35 21.91
N SER A 269 -21.33 0.49 21.26
CA SER A 269 -21.43 -0.97 21.35
C SER A 269 -20.23 -1.65 20.71
N GLN A 270 -19.83 -2.79 21.27
CA GLN A 270 -18.80 -3.65 20.68
C GLN A 270 -19.19 -4.16 19.28
N SER A 271 -20.48 -4.35 19.01
CA SER A 271 -20.97 -4.74 17.68
C SER A 271 -20.60 -3.73 16.59
N TYR A 272 -20.58 -2.44 16.90
CA TYR A 272 -20.20 -1.39 15.92
C TYR A 272 -18.70 -1.42 15.61
N VAL A 273 -17.84 -1.78 16.56
CA VAL A 273 -16.41 -2.02 16.34
C VAL A 273 -16.22 -3.21 15.39
N VAL A 274 -16.98 -4.30 15.60
CA VAL A 274 -16.96 -5.47 14.69
C VAL A 274 -17.39 -5.06 13.28
N ILE A 275 -18.47 -4.28 13.15
CA ILE A 275 -18.97 -3.78 11.85
C ILE A 275 -17.91 -2.95 11.14
N LEU A 276 -17.23 -2.05 11.85
CA LEU A 276 -16.14 -1.25 11.27
C LEU A 276 -15.00 -2.14 10.77
N GLY A 277 -14.61 -3.16 11.56
CA GLY A 277 -13.60 -4.14 11.16
C GLY A 277 -13.98 -4.91 9.89
N ILE A 278 -15.23 -5.38 9.80
CA ILE A 278 -15.76 -6.04 8.59
C ILE A 278 -15.75 -5.09 7.41
N TYR A 279 -16.20 -3.85 7.60
CA TYR A 279 -16.17 -2.83 6.54
C TYR A 279 -14.77 -2.63 5.97
N TYR A 280 -13.74 -2.47 6.82
CA TYR A 280 -12.37 -2.29 6.32
C TYR A 280 -11.82 -3.50 5.58
N LYS A 281 -12.18 -4.72 5.98
CA LYS A 281 -11.85 -5.93 5.21
C LYS A 281 -12.51 -5.91 3.82
N LEU A 282 -13.80 -5.61 3.76
CA LEU A 282 -14.52 -5.50 2.49
C LEU A 282 -13.96 -4.35 1.62
N GLN A 283 -13.70 -3.19 2.21
CA GLN A 283 -13.12 -2.04 1.52
C GLN A 283 -11.78 -2.40 0.88
N THR A 284 -10.90 -3.13 1.58
CA THR A 284 -9.61 -3.56 1.03
C THR A 284 -9.79 -4.29 -0.30
N PHE A 285 -10.70 -5.27 -0.37
CA PHE A 285 -10.96 -6.01 -1.61
C PHE A 285 -11.60 -5.15 -2.69
N LEU A 286 -12.53 -4.27 -2.34
CA LEU A 286 -13.23 -3.42 -3.31
C LEU A 286 -12.31 -2.34 -3.90
N TYR A 287 -11.39 -1.79 -3.09
CA TYR A 287 -10.45 -0.75 -3.52
C TYR A 287 -9.18 -1.29 -4.20
N LEU A 288 -8.89 -2.58 -4.04
CA LEU A 288 -7.67 -3.20 -4.56
C LEU A 288 -7.50 -3.00 -6.08
N PRO A 289 -8.52 -3.23 -6.95
CA PRO A 289 -8.37 -2.99 -8.39
C PRO A 289 -8.12 -1.51 -8.72
N ALA A 290 -8.83 -0.59 -8.06
CA ALA A 290 -8.63 0.85 -8.25
C ALA A 290 -7.22 1.28 -7.81
N SER A 291 -6.72 0.77 -6.70
CA SER A 291 -5.35 1.01 -6.24
C SER A 291 -4.30 0.48 -7.21
N GLY A 292 -4.53 -0.69 -7.81
CA GLY A 292 -3.67 -1.24 -8.86
C GLY A 292 -3.64 -0.38 -10.13
N ILE A 293 -4.80 0.18 -10.53
CA ILE A 293 -4.89 1.11 -11.66
C ILE A 293 -4.08 2.38 -11.36
N VAL A 294 -4.21 2.94 -10.17
CA VAL A 294 -3.46 4.13 -9.74
C VAL A 294 -1.96 3.86 -9.66
N GLN A 295 -1.54 2.69 -9.18
CA GLN A 295 -0.11 2.31 -9.20
C GLN A 295 0.44 2.22 -10.61
N GLY A 296 -0.33 1.64 -11.56
CA GLY A 296 0.05 1.60 -12.97
C GLY A 296 0.13 2.98 -13.63
N MET A 297 -0.70 3.93 -13.20
CA MET A 297 -0.71 5.30 -13.71
C MET A 297 0.54 6.10 -13.30
N ARG A 298 1.04 5.93 -12.05
CA ARG A 298 2.10 6.78 -11.47
C ARG A 298 3.31 6.99 -12.40
N PRO A 299 4.00 5.96 -12.91
CA PRO A 299 5.15 6.18 -13.79
C PRO A 299 4.75 6.75 -15.15
N VAL A 300 3.55 6.41 -15.65
CA VAL A 300 3.07 6.94 -16.95
C VAL A 300 2.83 8.45 -16.87
N ILE A 301 2.17 8.91 -15.80
CA ILE A 301 1.91 10.34 -15.61
C ILE A 301 3.20 11.12 -15.34
N GLY A 302 4.11 10.56 -14.52
CA GLY A 302 5.42 11.16 -14.25
C GLY A 302 6.30 11.29 -15.49
N TYR A 303 6.36 10.23 -16.29
CA TYR A 303 7.10 10.25 -17.56
C TYR A 303 6.58 11.33 -18.53
N ASN A 304 5.27 11.37 -18.75
CA ASN A 304 4.68 12.36 -19.65
C ASN A 304 4.81 13.80 -19.12
N TYR A 305 4.79 13.98 -17.81
CA TYR A 305 5.07 15.27 -17.18
C TYR A 305 6.51 15.71 -17.43
N GLY A 306 7.47 14.81 -17.20
CA GLY A 306 8.88 15.06 -17.50
C GLY A 306 9.15 15.36 -18.98
N ALA A 307 8.40 14.75 -19.89
CA ALA A 307 8.45 14.97 -21.33
C ALA A 307 7.77 16.27 -21.79
N GLY A 308 7.16 17.06 -20.89
CA GLY A 308 6.42 18.28 -21.24
C GLY A 308 5.07 18.05 -21.90
N GLU A 309 4.56 16.82 -21.93
CA GLU A 309 3.32 16.42 -22.60
C GLU A 309 2.09 16.71 -21.75
N HIS A 310 1.86 17.97 -21.38
CA HIS A 310 0.80 18.37 -20.43
C HIS A 310 -0.62 17.96 -20.87
N LYS A 311 -0.94 18.01 -22.16
CA LYS A 311 -2.23 17.53 -22.68
C LYS A 311 -2.42 16.04 -22.42
N ARG A 312 -1.34 15.29 -22.56
CA ARG A 312 -1.35 13.84 -22.33
C ARG A 312 -1.43 13.51 -20.83
N VAL A 313 -0.78 14.29 -19.97
CA VAL A 313 -0.91 14.21 -18.51
C VAL A 313 -2.39 14.35 -18.07
N LYS A 314 -3.08 15.37 -18.59
CA LYS A 314 -4.52 15.57 -18.36
C LYS A 314 -5.34 14.34 -18.81
N LYS A 315 -5.09 13.83 -20.01
CA LYS A 315 -5.78 12.66 -20.56
C LYS A 315 -5.54 11.40 -19.72
N ILE A 316 -4.29 11.17 -19.24
CA ILE A 316 -3.93 10.06 -18.36
C ILE A 316 -4.71 10.14 -17.06
N TYR A 317 -4.76 11.32 -16.43
CA TYR A 317 -5.52 11.54 -15.21
C TYR A 317 -7.00 11.20 -15.38
N PHE A 318 -7.66 11.76 -16.41
CA PHE A 318 -9.09 11.52 -16.64
C PHE A 318 -9.40 10.07 -17.01
N VAL A 319 -8.58 9.42 -17.84
CA VAL A 319 -8.78 8.00 -18.17
C VAL A 319 -8.65 7.14 -16.91
N THR A 320 -7.66 7.40 -16.07
CA THR A 320 -7.49 6.67 -14.79
C THR A 320 -8.66 6.94 -13.85
N LEU A 321 -9.13 8.19 -13.75
CA LEU A 321 -10.29 8.55 -12.95
C LEU A 321 -11.55 7.80 -13.39
N CYS A 322 -11.80 7.75 -14.71
CA CYS A 322 -12.94 6.97 -15.26
C CYS A 322 -12.81 5.49 -14.94
N MET A 323 -11.63 4.88 -15.13
CA MET A 323 -11.40 3.47 -14.82
C MET A 323 -11.62 3.18 -13.34
N SER A 324 -11.05 4.01 -12.45
CA SER A 324 -11.25 3.89 -11.00
C SER A 324 -12.71 4.12 -10.61
N GLY A 325 -13.38 5.09 -11.25
CA GLY A 325 -14.79 5.37 -11.04
C GLY A 325 -15.70 4.19 -11.39
N VAL A 326 -15.42 3.49 -12.49
CA VAL A 326 -16.16 2.27 -12.88
C VAL A 326 -15.99 1.17 -11.80
N ILE A 327 -14.78 0.96 -11.31
CA ILE A 327 -14.54 -0.02 -10.23
C ILE A 327 -15.31 0.36 -8.95
N MET A 328 -15.25 1.64 -8.56
CA MET A 328 -15.96 2.13 -7.37
C MET A 328 -17.47 2.09 -7.54
N LEU A 329 -17.99 2.31 -8.75
CA LEU A 329 -19.41 2.15 -9.07
C LEU A 329 -19.86 0.69 -8.91
N ILE A 330 -19.07 -0.25 -9.42
CA ILE A 330 -19.34 -1.70 -9.25
C ILE A 330 -19.35 -2.04 -7.76
N GLY A 331 -18.35 -1.57 -6.98
CA GLY A 331 -18.29 -1.75 -5.53
C GLY A 331 -19.52 -1.18 -4.81
N THR A 332 -19.97 0.02 -5.22
CA THR A 332 -21.20 0.64 -4.69
C THR A 332 -22.43 -0.22 -4.97
N ILE A 333 -22.61 -0.69 -6.22
CA ILE A 333 -23.74 -1.54 -6.60
C ILE A 333 -23.74 -2.84 -5.77
N ILE A 334 -22.61 -3.50 -5.61
CA ILE A 334 -22.48 -4.71 -4.79
C ILE A 334 -22.90 -4.43 -3.34
N CYS A 335 -22.38 -3.35 -2.74
CA CYS A 335 -22.71 -2.97 -1.36
C CYS A 335 -24.18 -2.58 -1.17
N LEU A 336 -24.85 -2.05 -2.19
CA LEU A 336 -26.27 -1.71 -2.13
C LEU A 336 -27.18 -2.93 -2.32
N THR A 337 -26.81 -3.86 -3.20
CA THR A 337 -27.65 -5.01 -3.58
C THR A 337 -27.56 -6.17 -2.59
N VAL A 338 -26.34 -6.50 -2.13
CA VAL A 338 -26.10 -7.69 -1.28
C VAL A 338 -25.40 -7.39 0.05
N PRO A 339 -25.72 -6.28 0.76
CA PRO A 339 -24.98 -5.88 1.96
C PRO A 339 -25.10 -6.88 3.11
N GLY A 340 -26.26 -7.54 3.24
CA GLY A 340 -26.48 -8.54 4.29
C GLY A 340 -25.65 -9.79 4.10
N GLN A 341 -25.50 -10.26 2.86
CA GLN A 341 -24.64 -11.39 2.51
C GLN A 341 -23.17 -11.08 2.78
N LEU A 342 -22.72 -9.87 2.39
CA LEU A 342 -21.35 -9.42 2.62
C LEU A 342 -20.99 -9.39 4.11
N ILE A 343 -21.86 -8.83 4.95
CA ILE A 343 -21.64 -8.82 6.41
C ILE A 343 -21.77 -10.25 6.99
N GLY A 344 -22.73 -11.03 6.50
CA GLY A 344 -22.98 -12.41 6.93
C GLY A 344 -21.82 -13.38 6.66
N MET A 345 -20.89 -13.04 5.76
CA MET A 345 -19.65 -13.81 5.57
C MET A 345 -18.70 -13.76 6.78
N PHE A 346 -18.87 -12.77 7.67
CA PHE A 346 -17.95 -12.52 8.78
C PHE A 346 -18.60 -12.70 10.15
N THR A 347 -19.92 -12.70 10.25
CA THR A 347 -20.65 -12.86 11.51
C THR A 347 -21.98 -13.56 11.29
N THR A 348 -22.41 -14.35 12.28
CA THR A 348 -23.71 -15.03 12.30
C THR A 348 -24.75 -14.31 13.17
N ASN A 349 -24.33 -13.25 13.90
CA ASN A 349 -25.24 -12.50 14.78
C ASN A 349 -26.22 -11.64 13.95
N PRO A 350 -27.54 -11.89 14.05
CA PRO A 350 -28.56 -11.20 13.26
C PRO A 350 -28.59 -9.67 13.48
N GLU A 351 -28.39 -9.23 14.74
CA GLU A 351 -28.38 -7.79 15.07
C GLU A 351 -27.16 -7.08 14.44
N THR A 352 -25.99 -7.72 14.52
CA THR A 352 -24.77 -7.20 13.88
C THR A 352 -24.93 -7.16 12.36
N ILE A 353 -25.57 -8.18 11.76
CA ILE A 353 -25.86 -8.19 10.31
C ILE A 353 -26.80 -7.05 9.95
N ALA A 354 -27.88 -6.83 10.69
CA ALA A 354 -28.86 -5.76 10.42
C ALA A 354 -28.21 -4.37 10.52
N ALA A 355 -27.45 -4.11 11.59
CA ALA A 355 -26.72 -2.85 11.77
C ALA A 355 -25.62 -2.67 10.74
N GLY A 356 -24.86 -3.71 10.39
CA GLY A 356 -23.82 -3.70 9.38
C GLY A 356 -24.35 -3.46 7.96
N LYS A 357 -25.53 -4.02 7.63
CA LYS A 357 -26.24 -3.73 6.38
C LYS A 357 -26.55 -2.25 6.22
N THR A 358 -27.02 -1.61 7.30
CA THR A 358 -27.29 -0.16 7.32
C THR A 358 -25.99 0.63 7.16
N ALA A 359 -24.95 0.30 7.94
CA ALA A 359 -23.64 0.94 7.87
C ALA A 359 -23.06 0.87 6.45
N LEU A 360 -23.03 -0.31 5.85
CA LEU A 360 -22.44 -0.52 4.52
C LEU A 360 -23.17 0.27 3.44
N ARG A 361 -24.51 0.34 3.48
CA ARG A 361 -25.31 1.14 2.54
C ARG A 361 -25.04 2.64 2.65
N ILE A 362 -24.82 3.15 3.85
CA ILE A 362 -24.51 4.56 4.06
C ILE A 362 -23.10 4.87 3.58
N ILE A 363 -22.11 4.06 3.98
CA ILE A 363 -20.71 4.30 3.68
C ILE A 363 -20.43 4.19 2.18
N CYS A 364 -21.03 3.23 1.49
CA CYS A 364 -20.78 3.00 0.05
C CYS A 364 -21.24 4.17 -0.84
N ALA A 365 -22.10 5.07 -0.35
CA ALA A 365 -22.45 6.31 -1.06
C ALA A 365 -21.22 7.20 -1.36
N GLY A 366 -20.16 7.09 -0.55
CA GLY A 366 -18.89 7.77 -0.77
C GLY A 366 -17.95 7.11 -1.78
N PHE A 367 -18.15 5.84 -2.15
CA PHE A 367 -17.16 5.09 -2.93
C PHE A 367 -16.90 5.69 -4.31
N LEU A 368 -17.95 6.01 -5.07
CA LEU A 368 -17.78 6.61 -6.40
C LEU A 368 -17.00 7.93 -6.31
N VAL A 369 -17.35 8.76 -5.34
CA VAL A 369 -16.71 10.07 -5.13
C VAL A 369 -15.25 9.91 -4.68
N SER A 370 -14.95 8.89 -3.90
CA SER A 370 -13.58 8.59 -3.45
C SER A 370 -12.60 8.29 -4.59
N SER A 371 -13.09 7.90 -5.77
CA SER A 371 -12.25 7.70 -6.96
C SER A 371 -11.47 8.97 -7.32
N VAL A 372 -12.03 10.15 -7.05
CA VAL A 372 -11.37 11.44 -7.31
C VAL A 372 -10.18 11.63 -6.38
N SER A 373 -10.35 11.42 -5.08
CA SER A 373 -9.28 11.58 -4.09
C SER A 373 -8.16 10.53 -4.28
N VAL A 374 -8.54 9.27 -4.51
CA VAL A 374 -7.58 8.17 -4.73
C VAL A 374 -6.75 8.39 -5.99
N THR A 375 -7.40 8.74 -7.11
CA THR A 375 -6.70 9.03 -8.38
C THR A 375 -5.83 10.27 -8.26
N SER A 376 -6.31 11.33 -7.60
CA SER A 376 -5.56 12.56 -7.39
C SER A 376 -4.31 12.33 -6.54
N CYS A 377 -4.39 11.59 -5.43
CA CYS A 377 -3.22 11.24 -4.61
C CYS A 377 -2.16 10.54 -5.45
N GLY A 378 -2.53 9.51 -6.20
CA GLY A 378 -1.58 8.80 -7.05
C GLY A 378 -1.00 9.65 -8.18
N ALA A 379 -1.80 10.53 -8.78
CA ALA A 379 -1.33 11.47 -9.80
C ALA A 379 -0.32 12.47 -9.20
N LEU A 380 -0.62 13.07 -8.05
CA LEU A 380 0.27 14.00 -7.37
C LEU A 380 1.59 13.34 -6.96
N GLU A 381 1.55 12.09 -6.48
CA GLU A 381 2.75 11.30 -6.20
C GLU A 381 3.56 11.03 -7.46
N GLY A 382 2.91 10.62 -8.56
CA GLY A 382 3.55 10.41 -9.86
C GLY A 382 4.19 11.67 -10.44
N LEU A 383 3.61 12.84 -10.17
CA LEU A 383 4.12 14.15 -10.57
C LEU A 383 5.22 14.70 -9.63
N GLY A 384 5.66 13.95 -8.63
CA GLY A 384 6.63 14.39 -7.65
C GLY A 384 6.11 15.43 -6.64
N ARG A 385 4.78 15.56 -6.50
CA ARG A 385 4.09 16.50 -5.61
C ARG A 385 3.56 15.80 -4.35
N GLY A 386 4.43 15.09 -3.64
CA GLY A 386 4.07 14.29 -2.47
C GLY A 386 3.39 15.09 -1.36
N SER A 387 3.85 16.31 -1.06
CA SER A 387 3.22 17.16 -0.04
C SER A 387 1.77 17.47 -0.36
N ALA A 388 1.43 17.68 -1.63
CA ALA A 388 0.05 17.91 -2.05
C ALA A 388 -0.80 16.65 -1.91
N SER A 389 -0.24 15.47 -2.19
CA SER A 389 -0.90 14.17 -1.93
C SER A 389 -1.17 13.98 -0.43
N LEU A 390 -0.20 14.33 0.42
CA LEU A 390 -0.36 14.22 1.87
C LEU A 390 -1.49 15.12 2.39
N VAL A 391 -1.62 16.35 1.89
CA VAL A 391 -2.74 17.24 2.26
C VAL A 391 -4.08 16.58 1.95
N VAL A 392 -4.24 15.98 0.76
CA VAL A 392 -5.46 15.25 0.40
C VAL A 392 -5.72 14.10 1.37
N SER A 393 -4.69 13.32 1.70
CA SER A 393 -4.81 12.18 2.62
C SER A 393 -5.10 12.62 4.05
N LEU A 394 -4.50 13.70 4.53
CA LEU A 394 -4.82 14.27 5.84
C LEU A 394 -6.29 14.74 5.92
N CYS A 395 -6.78 15.40 4.86
CA CYS A 395 -8.21 15.76 4.78
C CYS A 395 -9.09 14.50 4.86
N ARG A 396 -8.75 13.47 4.10
CA ARG A 396 -9.52 12.23 4.01
C ARG A 396 -9.56 11.44 5.31
N TYR A 397 -8.41 11.29 5.98
CA TYR A 397 -8.26 10.35 7.10
C TYR A 397 -8.27 11.00 8.48
N LEU A 398 -8.05 12.33 8.59
CA LEU A 398 -7.96 13.01 9.89
C LEU A 398 -8.82 14.27 9.95
N ILE A 399 -8.54 15.27 9.09
CA ILE A 399 -9.04 16.65 9.26
C ILE A 399 -10.55 16.73 9.05
N ILE A 400 -11.12 15.95 8.13
CA ILE A 400 -12.55 16.02 7.81
C ILE A 400 -13.30 14.88 8.49
N ILE A 401 -12.85 13.62 8.34
CA ILE A 401 -13.64 12.48 8.80
C ILE A 401 -13.73 12.37 10.32
N LEU A 402 -12.65 12.64 11.08
CA LEU A 402 -12.68 12.51 12.54
C LEU A 402 -13.60 13.57 13.18
N PRO A 403 -13.48 14.89 12.87
CA PRO A 403 -14.41 15.87 13.39
C PRO A 403 -15.85 15.59 12.94
N ALA A 404 -16.08 15.22 11.68
CA ALA A 404 -17.40 14.86 11.19
C ALA A 404 -18.00 13.67 11.94
N ALA A 405 -17.20 12.60 12.13
CA ALA A 405 -17.64 11.42 12.89
C ALA A 405 -17.98 11.78 14.35
N PHE A 406 -17.13 12.59 15.00
CA PHE A 406 -17.35 13.03 16.37
C PHE A 406 -18.62 13.90 16.51
N ILE A 407 -18.79 14.89 15.65
CA ILE A 407 -19.95 15.78 15.68
C ILE A 407 -21.23 15.01 15.35
N LEU A 408 -21.25 14.25 14.26
CA LEU A 408 -22.44 13.53 13.83
C LEU A 408 -22.82 12.40 14.79
N SER A 409 -21.84 11.77 15.44
CA SER A 409 -22.12 10.74 16.45
C SER A 409 -22.83 11.31 17.67
N HIS A 410 -22.58 12.57 18.03
CA HIS A 410 -23.29 13.23 19.13
C HIS A 410 -24.80 13.39 18.84
N PHE A 411 -25.18 13.67 17.59
CA PHE A 411 -26.57 13.87 17.20
C PHE A 411 -27.28 12.59 16.76
N PHE A 412 -26.58 11.67 16.12
CA PHE A 412 -27.16 10.49 15.45
C PHE A 412 -26.58 9.15 15.94
N GLY A 413 -25.80 9.16 17.02
CA GLY A 413 -25.15 7.94 17.54
C GLY A 413 -24.21 7.30 16.49
N ALA A 414 -24.13 5.96 16.50
CA ALA A 414 -23.27 5.22 15.57
C ALA A 414 -23.60 5.48 14.09
N VAL A 415 -24.86 5.77 13.75
CA VAL A 415 -25.27 6.10 12.38
C VAL A 415 -24.61 7.40 11.91
N GLY A 416 -24.36 8.33 12.82
CA GLY A 416 -23.61 9.56 12.55
C GLY A 416 -22.19 9.27 12.10
N VAL A 417 -21.52 8.29 12.71
CA VAL A 417 -20.17 7.87 12.30
C VAL A 417 -20.16 7.35 10.87
N TRP A 418 -21.18 6.55 10.49
CA TRP A 418 -21.28 6.04 9.11
C TRP A 418 -21.49 7.14 8.09
N ASN A 419 -22.28 8.15 8.43
CA ASN A 419 -22.49 9.32 7.57
C ASN A 419 -21.22 10.17 7.39
N ALA A 420 -20.34 10.22 8.37
CA ALA A 420 -19.08 10.94 8.25
C ALA A 420 -18.22 10.43 7.09
N PHE A 421 -18.31 9.16 6.71
CA PHE A 421 -17.52 8.59 5.61
C PHE A 421 -17.84 9.26 4.26
N TRP A 422 -19.10 9.26 3.82
CA TRP A 422 -19.44 9.83 2.52
C TRP A 422 -19.28 11.36 2.50
N ILE A 423 -19.53 12.05 3.62
CA ILE A 423 -19.31 13.48 3.75
C ILE A 423 -17.82 13.80 3.60
N ALA A 424 -16.96 13.04 4.30
CA ALA A 424 -15.52 13.21 4.21
C ALA A 424 -15.01 12.94 2.79
N GLU A 425 -15.51 11.91 2.11
CA GLU A 425 -15.14 11.64 0.73
C GLU A 425 -15.58 12.76 -0.22
N ALA A 426 -16.79 13.30 -0.07
CA ALA A 426 -17.28 14.40 -0.89
C ALA A 426 -16.43 15.68 -0.72
N LEU A 427 -16.15 16.06 0.51
CA LEU A 427 -15.32 17.25 0.80
C LEU A 427 -13.87 17.04 0.36
N THR A 428 -13.32 15.87 0.62
CA THR A 428 -11.96 15.53 0.18
C THR A 428 -11.86 15.49 -1.34
N ALA A 429 -12.86 14.97 -2.05
CA ALA A 429 -12.90 14.98 -3.50
C ALA A 429 -12.87 16.41 -4.05
N ALA A 430 -13.62 17.35 -3.46
CA ALA A 430 -13.57 18.76 -3.84
C ALA A 430 -12.18 19.36 -3.64
N VAL A 431 -11.56 19.14 -2.46
CA VAL A 431 -10.21 19.61 -2.16
C VAL A 431 -9.19 19.01 -3.12
N SER A 432 -9.24 17.69 -3.35
CA SER A 432 -8.32 16.98 -4.23
C SER A 432 -8.46 17.40 -5.69
N PHE A 433 -9.68 17.66 -6.14
CA PHE A 433 -9.93 18.18 -7.49
C PHE A 433 -9.34 19.59 -7.66
N MET A 434 -9.55 20.49 -6.67
CA MET A 434 -8.97 21.84 -6.71
C MET A 434 -7.44 21.81 -6.75
N ILE A 435 -6.80 20.97 -5.93
CA ILE A 435 -5.34 20.81 -5.93
C ILE A 435 -4.87 20.25 -7.26
N SER A 436 -5.50 19.17 -7.76
CA SER A 436 -5.14 18.54 -9.03
C SER A 436 -5.35 19.47 -10.22
N ARG A 437 -6.44 20.26 -10.20
CA ARG A 437 -6.70 21.30 -11.21
C ARG A 437 -5.54 22.29 -11.30
N LYS A 438 -5.04 22.77 -10.16
CA LYS A 438 -3.91 23.72 -10.11
C LYS A 438 -2.60 23.07 -10.56
N VAL A 439 -2.32 21.83 -10.14
CA VAL A 439 -1.04 21.15 -10.43
C VAL A 439 -0.97 20.59 -11.84
N ILE A 440 -2.07 19.98 -12.32
CA ILE A 440 -2.16 19.35 -13.64
C ILE A 440 -2.58 20.34 -14.73
N GLY A 441 -3.08 21.53 -14.33
CA GLY A 441 -3.59 22.55 -15.25
C GLY A 441 -4.94 22.18 -15.88
N ILE A 442 -5.80 21.45 -15.17
CA ILE A 442 -7.14 21.06 -15.64
C ILE A 442 -8.00 22.33 -15.74
N GLY A 443 -8.42 22.70 -16.95
CA GLY A 443 -9.27 23.88 -17.21
C GLY A 443 -8.50 25.14 -17.63
N ALA A 444 -7.20 25.02 -17.91
CA ALA A 444 -6.43 26.03 -18.67
C ALA A 444 -6.27 25.59 -20.12
#